data_5a760668213a68360bdc20221cb65bbc
#
_entry.id   5a760668213a68360bdc20221cb65bbc
#
_cell.length_a   1.000
_cell.length_b   1.000
_cell.length_c   1.000
_cell.angle_alpha   90.00
_cell.angle_beta   90.00
_cell.angle_gamma   90.00
#
_symmetry.space_group_name_H-M   'P 1'
#
loop_
_entity.id
_entity.type
_entity.pdbx_description
1 polymer ?
#
loop_
_entity_poly.entity_id
_entity_poly.type
_entity_poly.pdbx_seq_one_letter_code
_entity_poly.pdbx_strand_id
1 'polypeptide(L)'
;MRHSSFESATTRAVGGVLLAALSVAACAAGAVTVAGQERDELAPADLDTFEPSIKQRIVEALERAAGEPTGETIGELGLLLHAYDRFDRAAACYARARQLAPRAFEWPYYQGVALAMAGDIDRAAAALEEALQLSPADVPARLRLADLQLEQGRLDASARSYRGVLRDRPGSAVAHYGLARALAARGGREAVPPDALRHYERAAALAPAFGAAHYALALAYRRLGDRSRAEASLARYHETRGQPAPLDDPLVARVATLRSGPYEDLARGRWLRDQGRHREAVEALARAARTSPTLVQAHVNLIAAYAAVGAADEAEAAYRAATALNPDLPEAHYNLGVLRLSQSREDEAIAAFERAVASNASHAGAHNNLGFVLAQRGRAGEAADHFRAALAANPAHRDAHFNLARLLLAERNNGEALAHFAEAAEIEDEKTSQYLYYLADACARSGRMADAERHALAARTRAVAHGQASLVERIDNDLRRLRERSGARQ
;
A
#
# COMPACT_ATOMS: atom_id res chain seq x y z
N MET A 1 17.61 -71.90 -61.80
CA MET A 1 18.37 -70.84 -61.17
C MET A 1 17.63 -69.54 -61.33
N ARG A 2 16.79 -69.13 -60.40
CA ARG A 2 16.19 -67.80 -60.17
C ARG A 2 15.23 -67.87 -58.99
N HIS A 3 15.74 -67.90 -57.77
CA HIS A 3 14.96 -67.69 -56.55
C HIS A 3 15.94 -67.24 -55.46
N SER A 4 16.31 -65.91 -55.38
CA SER A 4 16.94 -65.37 -54.17
C SER A 4 17.12 -63.84 -54.19
N SER A 5 16.15 -63.09 -54.62
CA SER A 5 16.24 -61.60 -54.59
C SER A 5 15.01 -60.82 -54.14
N PHE A 6 14.03 -61.54 -53.57
CA PHE A 6 12.79 -60.82 -53.13
C PHE A 6 12.63 -60.71 -51.60
N GLU A 7 13.41 -61.41 -50.78
CA GLU A 7 13.29 -61.30 -49.30
C GLU A 7 14.09 -60.19 -48.63
N SER A 8 15.09 -59.61 -49.34
CA SER A 8 15.94 -58.57 -48.71
C SER A 8 15.36 -57.15 -48.74
N ALA A 9 14.39 -56.88 -49.62
CA ALA A 9 13.81 -55.53 -49.75
C ALA A 9 12.68 -55.24 -48.75
N THR A 10 11.90 -56.24 -48.39
CA THR A 10 10.76 -56.11 -47.42
C THR A 10 11.24 -55.97 -45.97
N THR A 11 12.35 -56.65 -45.60
CA THR A 11 12.88 -56.58 -44.23
C THR A 11 13.58 -55.22 -43.95
N ARG A 12 14.16 -54.55 -44.95
CA ARG A 12 14.72 -53.20 -44.80
C ARG A 12 13.64 -52.13 -44.75
N ALA A 13 12.55 -52.25 -45.46
CA ALA A 13 11.44 -51.31 -45.42
C ALA A 13 10.68 -51.35 -44.10
N VAL A 14 10.44 -52.51 -43.49
CA VAL A 14 9.78 -52.64 -42.20
C VAL A 14 10.67 -52.17 -41.05
N GLY A 15 11.99 -52.44 -41.11
CA GLY A 15 12.93 -51.94 -40.10
C GLY A 15 13.10 -50.41 -40.10
N GLY A 16 13.07 -49.79 -41.29
CA GLY A 16 13.14 -48.34 -41.42
C GLY A 16 11.89 -47.60 -40.90
N VAL A 17 10.69 -48.18 -41.11
CA VAL A 17 9.43 -47.63 -40.61
C VAL A 17 9.29 -47.82 -39.09
N LEU A 18 9.75 -48.95 -38.52
CA LEU A 18 9.77 -49.17 -37.08
C LEU A 18 10.78 -48.27 -36.37
N LEU A 19 11.97 -48.02 -36.92
CA LEU A 19 12.95 -47.09 -36.36
C LEU A 19 12.50 -45.65 -36.47
N ALA A 20 11.80 -45.23 -37.52
CA ALA A 20 11.21 -43.92 -37.65
C ALA A 20 10.04 -43.70 -36.69
N ALA A 21 9.18 -44.74 -36.50
CA ALA A 21 8.07 -44.72 -35.57
C ALA A 21 8.57 -44.68 -34.10
N LEU A 22 9.63 -45.42 -33.76
CA LEU A 22 10.26 -45.37 -32.43
C LEU A 22 10.98 -44.08 -32.15
N SER A 23 11.62 -43.43 -33.13
CA SER A 23 12.23 -42.12 -32.98
C SER A 23 11.19 -41.01 -32.83
N VAL A 24 10.07 -41.06 -33.54
CA VAL A 24 8.97 -40.11 -33.40
C VAL A 24 8.26 -40.30 -32.04
N ALA A 25 8.05 -41.54 -31.58
CA ALA A 25 7.47 -41.83 -30.27
C ALA A 25 8.41 -41.42 -29.11
N ALA A 26 9.75 -41.61 -29.26
CA ALA A 26 10.73 -41.18 -28.29
C ALA A 26 10.87 -39.64 -28.27
N CYS A 27 10.77 -38.98 -29.40
CA CYS A 27 10.72 -37.54 -29.48
C CYS A 27 9.43 -36.96 -28.88
N ALA A 28 8.28 -37.61 -29.13
CA ALA A 28 7.00 -37.21 -28.53
C ALA A 28 6.95 -37.46 -27.02
N ALA A 29 7.48 -38.59 -26.53
CA ALA A 29 7.60 -38.87 -25.10
C ALA A 29 8.61 -37.96 -24.42
N GLY A 30 9.72 -37.61 -25.07
CA GLY A 30 10.67 -36.62 -24.59
C GLY A 30 10.07 -35.20 -24.54
N ALA A 31 9.29 -34.80 -25.54
CA ALA A 31 8.59 -33.53 -25.58
C ALA A 31 7.51 -33.44 -24.49
N VAL A 32 6.76 -34.49 -24.21
CA VAL A 32 5.74 -34.58 -23.16
C VAL A 32 6.38 -34.48 -21.77
N THR A 33 7.55 -35.10 -21.53
CA THR A 33 8.27 -35.00 -20.26
C THR A 33 8.89 -33.59 -20.04
N VAL A 34 9.42 -32.97 -21.08
CA VAL A 34 9.96 -31.61 -21.01
C VAL A 34 8.84 -30.60 -20.78
N ALA A 35 7.71 -30.74 -21.49
CA ALA A 35 6.54 -29.87 -21.28
C ALA A 35 5.94 -30.03 -19.88
N GLY A 36 5.95 -31.22 -19.29
CA GLY A 36 5.54 -31.47 -17.92
C GLY A 36 6.44 -30.78 -16.88
N GLN A 37 7.76 -30.89 -17.06
CA GLN A 37 8.73 -30.19 -16.19
C GLN A 37 8.63 -28.66 -16.31
N GLU A 38 8.52 -28.12 -17.50
CA GLU A 38 8.37 -26.68 -17.74
C GLU A 38 7.06 -26.14 -17.11
N ARG A 39 5.97 -26.90 -17.17
CA ARG A 39 4.71 -26.59 -16.50
C ARG A 39 4.87 -26.48 -14.99
N ASP A 40 5.52 -27.44 -14.34
CA ASP A 40 5.71 -27.47 -12.90
C ASP A 40 6.65 -26.35 -12.41
N GLU A 41 7.65 -25.99 -13.21
CA GLU A 41 8.55 -24.87 -12.92
C GLU A 41 7.86 -23.51 -12.98
N LEU A 42 6.90 -23.31 -13.89
CA LEU A 42 6.20 -22.05 -14.10
C LEU A 42 4.94 -21.92 -13.22
N ALA A 43 4.41 -23.02 -12.71
CA ALA A 43 3.23 -23.01 -11.85
C ALA A 43 3.52 -22.33 -10.51
N PRO A 44 2.61 -21.49 -9.98
CA PRO A 44 2.74 -20.97 -8.63
C PRO A 44 2.59 -22.09 -7.60
N ALA A 45 3.43 -22.10 -6.57
CA ALA A 45 3.43 -23.11 -5.53
C ALA A 45 2.10 -23.13 -4.72
N ASP A 46 1.42 -22.00 -4.69
CA ASP A 46 0.16 -21.77 -3.99
C ASP A 46 -1.07 -21.79 -4.92
N LEU A 47 -0.98 -22.49 -6.05
CA LEU A 47 -2.07 -22.57 -7.05
C LEU A 47 -3.42 -22.98 -6.44
N ASP A 48 -3.40 -23.82 -5.41
CA ASP A 48 -4.61 -24.30 -4.72
C ASP A 48 -5.26 -23.25 -3.81
N THR A 49 -4.55 -22.17 -3.50
CA THR A 49 -5.06 -21.05 -2.68
C THR A 49 -5.85 -20.03 -3.48
N PHE A 50 -5.77 -20.08 -4.81
CA PHE A 50 -6.53 -19.19 -5.68
C PHE A 50 -8.02 -19.53 -5.67
N GLU A 51 -8.83 -18.50 -5.81
CA GLU A 51 -10.26 -18.65 -6.09
C GLU A 51 -10.46 -19.50 -7.35
N PRO A 52 -11.48 -20.39 -7.38
CA PRO A 52 -11.66 -21.38 -8.45
C PRO A 52 -11.61 -20.82 -9.87
N SER A 53 -12.22 -19.66 -10.12
CA SER A 53 -12.24 -19.04 -11.46
C SER A 53 -10.86 -18.53 -11.87
N ILE A 54 -10.08 -18.00 -10.94
CA ILE A 54 -8.72 -17.54 -11.18
C ILE A 54 -7.79 -18.74 -11.38
N LYS A 55 -7.92 -19.76 -10.51
CA LYS A 55 -7.18 -21.02 -10.64
C LYS A 55 -7.40 -21.65 -12.00
N GLN A 56 -8.64 -21.73 -12.46
CA GLN A 56 -8.96 -22.27 -13.78
C GLN A 56 -8.26 -21.47 -14.89
N ARG A 57 -8.31 -20.14 -14.87
CA ARG A 57 -7.60 -19.28 -15.84
C ARG A 57 -6.10 -19.52 -15.85
N ILE A 58 -5.48 -19.66 -14.65
CA ILE A 58 -4.05 -19.95 -14.52
C ILE A 58 -3.74 -21.35 -15.09
N VAL A 59 -4.54 -22.35 -14.78
CA VAL A 59 -4.39 -23.73 -15.32
C VAL A 59 -4.49 -23.73 -16.84
N GLU A 60 -5.50 -23.07 -17.41
CA GLU A 60 -5.66 -22.95 -18.86
C GLU A 60 -4.47 -22.22 -19.52
N ALA A 61 -3.92 -21.20 -18.87
CA ALA A 61 -2.74 -20.52 -19.37
C ALA A 61 -1.48 -21.40 -19.28
N LEU A 62 -1.33 -22.17 -18.19
CA LEU A 62 -0.26 -23.17 -18.03
C LEU A 62 -0.34 -24.26 -19.11
N GLU A 63 -1.53 -24.77 -19.38
CA GLU A 63 -1.74 -25.80 -20.42
C GLU A 63 -1.43 -25.28 -21.82
N ARG A 64 -1.81 -24.03 -22.12
CA ARG A 64 -1.44 -23.37 -23.39
C ARG A 64 0.05 -23.18 -23.51
N ALA A 65 0.70 -22.68 -22.46
CA ALA A 65 2.15 -22.47 -22.44
C ALA A 65 2.94 -23.79 -22.58
N ALA A 66 2.45 -24.88 -22.00
CA ALA A 66 3.05 -26.22 -22.12
C ALA A 66 2.80 -26.87 -23.49
N GLY A 67 1.61 -26.66 -24.05
CA GLY A 67 1.25 -27.23 -25.37
C GLY A 67 1.88 -26.51 -26.54
N GLU A 68 2.07 -25.18 -26.42
CA GLU A 68 2.67 -24.32 -27.44
C GLU A 68 3.63 -23.31 -26.77
N PRO A 69 4.87 -23.71 -26.43
CA PRO A 69 5.81 -22.89 -25.70
C PRO A 69 6.42 -21.81 -26.59
N THR A 70 5.73 -20.70 -26.73
CA THR A 70 6.19 -19.48 -27.43
C THR A 70 6.46 -18.36 -26.43
N GLY A 71 7.20 -17.32 -26.88
CA GLY A 71 7.38 -16.12 -26.06
C GLY A 71 6.06 -15.46 -25.69
N GLU A 72 5.04 -15.55 -26.53
CA GLU A 72 3.72 -14.98 -26.30
C GLU A 72 2.92 -15.80 -25.25
N THR A 73 2.79 -17.11 -25.44
CA THR A 73 1.98 -17.95 -24.53
C THR A 73 2.54 -18.00 -23.11
N ILE A 74 3.89 -18.07 -22.99
CA ILE A 74 4.56 -18.02 -21.68
C ILE A 74 4.50 -16.61 -21.09
N GLY A 75 4.63 -15.59 -21.92
CA GLY A 75 4.49 -14.19 -21.49
C GLY A 75 3.09 -13.87 -21.00
N GLU A 76 2.02 -14.38 -21.64
CA GLU A 76 0.63 -14.23 -21.19
C GLU A 76 0.38 -14.90 -19.84
N LEU A 77 0.96 -16.09 -19.61
CA LEU A 77 0.95 -16.71 -18.28
C LEU A 77 1.64 -15.79 -17.26
N GLY A 78 2.79 -15.22 -17.61
CA GLY A 78 3.49 -14.25 -16.78
C GLY A 78 2.63 -13.02 -16.45
N LEU A 79 1.91 -12.46 -17.44
CA LEU A 79 1.00 -11.34 -17.24
C LEU A 79 -0.13 -11.68 -16.26
N LEU A 80 -0.70 -12.89 -16.38
CA LEU A 80 -1.74 -13.34 -15.49
C LEU A 80 -1.22 -13.50 -14.05
N LEU A 81 -0.07 -14.15 -13.86
CA LEU A 81 0.57 -14.30 -12.55
C LEU A 81 0.96 -12.94 -11.95
N HIS A 82 1.44 -12.01 -12.75
CA HIS A 82 1.73 -10.63 -12.34
C HIS A 82 0.47 -9.91 -11.86
N ALA A 83 -0.64 -10.05 -12.59
CA ALA A 83 -1.92 -9.46 -12.21
C ALA A 83 -2.42 -9.93 -10.82
N TYR A 84 -2.04 -11.13 -10.41
CA TYR A 84 -2.39 -11.71 -9.12
C TYR A 84 -1.24 -11.74 -8.10
N ASP A 85 -0.28 -10.81 -8.24
CA ASP A 85 0.81 -10.55 -7.30
C ASP A 85 1.77 -11.75 -7.09
N ARG A 86 1.90 -12.65 -8.07
CA ARG A 86 2.87 -13.75 -8.07
C ARG A 86 4.12 -13.32 -8.83
N PHE A 87 4.76 -12.28 -8.31
CA PHE A 87 5.83 -11.55 -9.00
C PHE A 87 7.04 -12.42 -9.34
N ASP A 88 7.48 -13.30 -8.42
CA ASP A 88 8.61 -14.21 -8.66
C ASP A 88 8.32 -15.16 -9.83
N ARG A 89 7.12 -15.74 -9.86
CA ARG A 89 6.70 -16.64 -10.94
C ARG A 89 6.47 -15.90 -12.25
N ALA A 90 5.88 -14.71 -12.18
CA ALA A 90 5.74 -13.83 -13.34
C ALA A 90 7.13 -13.49 -13.94
N ALA A 91 8.10 -13.13 -13.10
CA ALA A 91 9.46 -12.84 -13.54
C ALA A 91 10.15 -14.06 -14.19
N ALA A 92 9.91 -15.28 -13.69
CA ALA A 92 10.40 -16.51 -14.30
C ALA A 92 9.76 -16.76 -15.68
N CYS A 93 8.43 -16.56 -15.80
CA CYS A 93 7.74 -16.63 -17.09
C CYS A 93 8.30 -15.63 -18.09
N TYR A 94 8.50 -14.37 -17.69
CA TYR A 94 9.06 -13.35 -18.56
C TYR A 94 10.53 -13.64 -18.97
N ALA A 95 11.33 -14.19 -18.05
CA ALA A 95 12.68 -14.65 -18.36
C ALA A 95 12.68 -15.73 -19.45
N ARG A 96 11.74 -16.67 -19.39
CA ARG A 96 11.57 -17.72 -20.39
C ARG A 96 11.01 -17.16 -21.70
N ALA A 97 10.00 -16.30 -21.65
CA ALA A 97 9.42 -15.63 -22.82
C ALA A 97 10.47 -14.85 -23.61
N ARG A 98 11.38 -14.14 -22.89
CA ARG A 98 12.51 -13.43 -23.48
C ARG A 98 13.50 -14.33 -24.23
N GLN A 99 13.78 -15.53 -23.70
CA GLN A 99 14.65 -16.50 -24.38
C GLN A 99 14.03 -16.97 -25.70
N LEU A 100 12.71 -17.12 -25.76
CA LEU A 100 11.98 -17.56 -26.94
C LEU A 100 11.71 -16.43 -27.94
N ALA A 101 11.59 -15.21 -27.46
CA ALA A 101 11.34 -14.01 -28.26
C ALA A 101 12.34 -12.87 -27.90
N PRO A 102 13.64 -12.99 -28.24
CA PRO A 102 14.69 -12.09 -27.74
C PRO A 102 14.62 -10.66 -28.30
N ARG A 103 13.75 -10.39 -29.28
CA ARG A 103 13.55 -9.04 -29.85
C ARG A 103 12.29 -8.37 -29.31
N ALA A 104 11.50 -9.04 -28.48
CA ALA A 104 10.29 -8.51 -27.91
C ALA A 104 10.62 -7.65 -26.68
N PHE A 105 10.46 -6.34 -26.79
CA PHE A 105 10.74 -5.35 -25.75
C PHE A 105 9.94 -5.59 -24.47
N GLU A 106 8.71 -6.03 -24.59
CA GLU A 106 7.78 -6.19 -23.50
C GLU A 106 8.24 -7.19 -22.43
N TRP A 107 8.92 -8.28 -22.79
CA TRP A 107 9.28 -9.30 -21.82
C TRP A 107 10.36 -8.88 -20.82
N PRO A 108 11.51 -8.31 -21.23
CA PRO A 108 12.46 -7.77 -20.27
C PRO A 108 11.88 -6.56 -19.49
N TYR A 109 10.98 -5.80 -20.10
CA TYR A 109 10.26 -4.72 -19.40
C TYR A 109 9.38 -5.26 -18.26
N TYR A 110 8.46 -6.19 -18.55
CA TYR A 110 7.61 -6.81 -17.53
C TYR A 110 8.41 -7.57 -16.48
N GLN A 111 9.51 -8.22 -16.88
CA GLN A 111 10.41 -8.88 -15.94
C GLN A 111 10.99 -7.87 -14.94
N GLY A 112 11.47 -6.73 -15.41
CA GLY A 112 11.98 -5.67 -14.56
C GLY A 112 10.94 -5.13 -13.59
N VAL A 113 9.71 -4.92 -14.06
CA VAL A 113 8.59 -4.48 -13.21
C VAL A 113 8.25 -5.54 -12.15
N ALA A 114 8.13 -6.81 -12.52
CA ALA A 114 7.80 -7.90 -11.61
C ALA A 114 8.89 -8.11 -10.55
N LEU A 115 10.17 -8.09 -10.93
CA LEU A 115 11.30 -8.19 -10.01
C LEU A 115 11.36 -7.02 -9.04
N ALA A 116 11.10 -5.79 -9.49
CA ALA A 116 11.01 -4.62 -8.62
C ALA A 116 9.90 -4.79 -7.56
N MET A 117 8.73 -5.30 -7.96
CA MET A 117 7.63 -5.59 -7.05
C MET A 117 7.94 -6.75 -6.08
N ALA A 118 8.79 -7.69 -6.49
CA ALA A 118 9.31 -8.76 -5.63
C ALA A 118 10.43 -8.29 -4.68
N GLY A 119 10.94 -7.05 -4.85
CA GLY A 119 12.04 -6.50 -4.05
C GLY A 119 13.44 -6.84 -4.56
N ASP A 120 13.57 -7.51 -5.69
CA ASP A 120 14.85 -7.85 -6.31
C ASP A 120 15.33 -6.70 -7.23
N ILE A 121 15.82 -5.65 -6.59
CA ILE A 121 16.15 -4.37 -7.23
C ILE A 121 17.28 -4.52 -8.28
N ASP A 122 18.28 -5.37 -8.00
CA ASP A 122 19.42 -5.53 -8.88
C ASP A 122 19.03 -6.25 -10.18
N ARG A 123 18.30 -7.36 -10.08
CA ARG A 123 17.81 -8.06 -11.26
C ARG A 123 16.76 -7.27 -12.01
N ALA A 124 15.95 -6.47 -11.32
CA ALA A 124 14.99 -5.56 -11.94
C ALA A 124 15.69 -4.51 -12.82
N ALA A 125 16.73 -3.88 -12.27
CA ALA A 125 17.52 -2.89 -13.03
C ALA A 125 18.17 -3.50 -14.27
N ALA A 126 18.76 -4.69 -14.15
CA ALA A 126 19.37 -5.40 -15.29
C ALA A 126 18.35 -5.73 -16.39
N ALA A 127 17.15 -6.18 -16.01
CA ALA A 127 16.08 -6.47 -16.97
C ALA A 127 15.59 -5.20 -17.69
N LEU A 128 15.45 -4.07 -16.98
CA LEU A 128 15.09 -2.79 -17.61
C LEU A 128 16.21 -2.23 -18.49
N GLU A 129 17.49 -2.42 -18.14
CA GLU A 129 18.62 -2.07 -18.99
C GLU A 129 18.56 -2.83 -20.31
N GLU A 130 18.22 -4.12 -20.28
CA GLU A 130 18.04 -4.93 -21.49
C GLU A 130 16.82 -4.47 -22.31
N ALA A 131 15.69 -4.18 -21.66
CA ALA A 131 14.53 -3.59 -22.34
C ALA A 131 14.93 -2.31 -23.09
N LEU A 132 15.72 -1.45 -22.46
CA LEU A 132 16.19 -0.21 -23.08
C LEU A 132 17.23 -0.41 -24.21
N GLN A 133 17.90 -1.57 -24.30
CA GLN A 133 18.68 -1.91 -25.49
C GLN A 133 17.77 -2.16 -26.69
N LEU A 134 16.57 -2.72 -26.47
CA LEU A 134 15.58 -2.97 -27.52
C LEU A 134 14.78 -1.73 -27.88
N SER A 135 14.43 -0.90 -26.88
CA SER A 135 13.68 0.36 -27.05
C SER A 135 14.30 1.50 -26.22
N PRO A 136 15.37 2.15 -26.72
CA PRO A 136 16.08 3.20 -25.96
C PRO A 136 15.23 4.44 -25.62
N ALA A 137 14.16 4.69 -26.39
CA ALA A 137 13.30 5.85 -26.24
C ALA A 137 12.11 5.61 -25.31
N ASP A 138 11.91 4.39 -24.78
CA ASP A 138 10.80 4.08 -23.91
C ASP A 138 10.89 4.86 -22.60
N VAL A 139 9.92 5.75 -22.39
CA VAL A 139 9.93 6.66 -21.23
C VAL A 139 9.60 5.95 -19.93
N PRO A 140 8.56 5.08 -19.85
CA PRO A 140 8.30 4.29 -18.66
C PRO A 140 9.50 3.47 -18.19
N ALA A 141 10.17 2.74 -19.09
CA ALA A 141 11.35 1.94 -18.75
C ALA A 141 12.49 2.80 -18.21
N ARG A 142 12.77 3.96 -18.82
CA ARG A 142 13.81 4.90 -18.38
C ARG A 142 13.51 5.48 -17.00
N LEU A 143 12.25 5.82 -16.72
CA LEU A 143 11.83 6.33 -15.41
C LEU A 143 11.96 5.25 -14.33
N ARG A 144 11.50 4.03 -14.62
CA ARG A 144 11.60 2.89 -13.68
C ARG A 144 13.07 2.54 -13.38
N LEU A 145 13.92 2.49 -14.41
CA LEU A 145 15.35 2.26 -14.20
C LEU A 145 15.98 3.37 -13.34
N ALA A 146 15.59 4.62 -13.57
CA ALA A 146 16.08 5.74 -12.78
C ALA A 146 15.63 5.66 -11.29
N ASP A 147 14.41 5.19 -11.03
CA ASP A 147 13.92 4.92 -9.66
C ASP A 147 14.72 3.79 -9.00
N LEU A 148 14.94 2.67 -9.69
CA LEU A 148 15.76 1.56 -9.18
C LEU A 148 17.21 1.98 -8.90
N GLN A 149 17.81 2.78 -9.78
CA GLN A 149 19.15 3.34 -9.55
C GLN A 149 19.20 4.22 -8.30
N LEU A 150 18.10 4.95 -8.02
CA LEU A 150 17.97 5.75 -6.79
C LEU A 150 17.91 4.85 -5.54
N GLU A 151 17.14 3.79 -5.60
CA GLU A 151 17.02 2.80 -4.52
C GLU A 151 18.33 2.05 -4.24
N GLN A 152 19.11 1.77 -5.30
CA GLN A 152 20.47 1.22 -5.19
C GLN A 152 21.49 2.22 -4.62
N GLY A 153 21.11 3.48 -4.36
CA GLY A 153 22.03 4.55 -3.96
C GLY A 153 22.93 5.06 -5.11
N ARG A 154 22.69 4.66 -6.35
CA ARG A 154 23.43 5.09 -7.55
C ARG A 154 22.94 6.49 -8.00
N LEU A 155 23.08 7.47 -7.11
CA LEU A 155 22.44 8.80 -7.22
C LEU A 155 22.80 9.53 -8.52
N ASP A 156 24.07 9.48 -8.94
CA ASP A 156 24.52 10.14 -10.18
C ASP A 156 23.96 9.47 -11.44
N ALA A 157 23.84 8.14 -11.44
CA ALA A 157 23.23 7.39 -12.54
C ALA A 157 21.74 7.74 -12.64
N SER A 158 21.03 7.67 -11.53
CA SER A 158 19.62 8.06 -11.43
C SER A 158 19.38 9.48 -11.94
N ALA A 159 20.16 10.46 -11.46
CA ALA A 159 20.05 11.84 -11.92
C ALA A 159 20.31 12.00 -13.42
N ARG A 160 21.26 11.25 -14.00
CA ARG A 160 21.50 11.25 -15.46
C ARG A 160 20.32 10.67 -16.23
N SER A 161 19.75 9.56 -15.74
CA SER A 161 18.60 8.91 -16.37
C SER A 161 17.38 9.84 -16.40
N TYR A 162 17.03 10.52 -15.29
CA TYR A 162 15.94 11.49 -15.26
C TYR A 162 16.21 12.71 -16.15
N ARG A 163 17.44 13.25 -16.17
CA ARG A 163 17.80 14.35 -17.09
C ARG A 163 17.67 13.91 -18.55
N GLY A 164 18.00 12.65 -18.84
CA GLY A 164 17.78 12.06 -20.16
C GLY A 164 16.30 12.10 -20.55
N VAL A 165 15.40 11.70 -19.66
CA VAL A 165 13.96 11.79 -19.92
C VAL A 165 13.52 13.26 -20.08
N LEU A 166 14.01 14.18 -19.27
CA LEU A 166 13.63 15.60 -19.34
C LEU A 166 14.12 16.31 -20.61
N ARG A 167 15.17 15.83 -21.26
CA ARG A 167 15.58 16.34 -22.58
C ARG A 167 14.55 16.03 -23.65
N ASP A 168 13.95 14.83 -23.60
CA ASP A 168 12.98 14.37 -24.59
C ASP A 168 11.54 14.77 -24.20
N ARG A 169 11.26 14.86 -22.91
CA ARG A 169 9.97 15.18 -22.30
C ARG A 169 10.10 16.24 -21.19
N PRO A 170 10.32 17.53 -21.51
CA PRO A 170 10.52 18.59 -20.52
C PRO A 170 9.31 18.81 -19.58
N GLY A 171 8.13 18.35 -19.98
CA GLY A 171 6.89 18.40 -19.18
C GLY A 171 6.63 17.17 -18.30
N SER A 172 7.57 16.25 -18.14
CA SER A 172 7.38 15.06 -17.32
C SER A 172 7.45 15.40 -15.82
N ALA A 173 6.30 15.48 -15.17
CA ALA A 173 6.22 15.71 -13.73
C ALA A 173 6.94 14.61 -12.93
N VAL A 174 6.81 13.35 -13.35
CA VAL A 174 7.48 12.20 -12.72
C VAL A 174 8.99 12.31 -12.82
N ALA A 175 9.53 12.71 -13.99
CA ALA A 175 10.96 12.87 -14.17
C ALA A 175 11.52 14.05 -13.36
N HIS A 176 10.79 15.17 -13.25
CA HIS A 176 11.15 16.27 -12.36
C HIS A 176 11.16 15.83 -10.90
N TYR A 177 10.13 15.14 -10.45
CA TYR A 177 10.05 14.61 -9.09
C TYR A 177 11.18 13.63 -8.78
N GLY A 178 11.46 12.67 -9.66
CA GLY A 178 12.54 11.70 -9.49
C GLY A 178 13.93 12.35 -9.48
N LEU A 179 14.18 13.33 -10.37
CA LEU A 179 15.43 14.09 -10.37
C LEU A 179 15.62 14.87 -9.07
N ALA A 180 14.56 15.49 -8.57
CA ALA A 180 14.58 16.19 -7.29
C ALA A 180 14.95 15.26 -6.13
N ARG A 181 14.37 14.04 -6.08
CA ARG A 181 14.72 13.01 -5.09
C ARG A 181 16.19 12.63 -5.15
N ALA A 182 16.72 12.39 -6.36
CA ALA A 182 18.12 12.03 -6.56
C ALA A 182 19.07 13.17 -6.12
N LEU A 183 18.75 14.42 -6.45
CA LEU A 183 19.54 15.58 -6.04
C LEU A 183 19.45 15.82 -4.52
N ALA A 184 18.27 15.67 -3.92
CA ALA A 184 18.07 15.80 -2.48
C ALA A 184 18.84 14.73 -1.69
N ALA A 185 18.80 13.47 -2.16
CA ALA A 185 19.57 12.39 -1.56
C ALA A 185 21.08 12.64 -1.61
N ARG A 186 21.57 13.22 -2.70
CA ARG A 186 22.99 13.61 -2.86
C ARG A 186 23.39 14.75 -1.92
N GLY A 187 22.50 15.70 -1.64
CA GLY A 187 22.74 16.82 -0.73
C GLY A 187 22.79 16.44 0.75
N GLY A 188 22.47 15.20 1.08
CA GLY A 188 22.46 14.72 2.47
C GLY A 188 21.27 15.20 3.30
N ARG A 189 21.38 15.07 4.64
CA ARG A 189 20.29 15.38 5.57
C ARG A 189 20.21 16.86 5.97
N GLU A 190 21.30 17.61 5.83
CA GLU A 190 21.42 18.95 6.41
C GLU A 190 20.88 20.08 5.50
N ALA A 191 20.93 19.91 4.19
CA ALA A 191 20.50 20.96 3.25
C ALA A 191 19.63 20.42 2.11
N VAL A 192 18.63 21.18 1.72
CA VAL A 192 17.87 20.94 0.49
C VAL A 192 18.57 21.68 -0.65
N PRO A 193 19.18 20.99 -1.64
CA PRO A 193 19.80 21.67 -2.77
C PRO A 193 18.76 22.54 -3.51
N PRO A 194 19.11 23.79 -3.90
CA PRO A 194 18.19 24.68 -4.62
C PRO A 194 17.64 24.06 -5.90
N ASP A 195 18.46 23.27 -6.59
CA ASP A 195 18.05 22.55 -7.80
C ASP A 195 16.98 21.49 -7.50
N ALA A 196 17.11 20.75 -6.39
CA ALA A 196 16.13 19.77 -5.98
C ALA A 196 14.77 20.46 -5.69
N LEU A 197 14.80 21.59 -4.97
CA LEU A 197 13.59 22.35 -4.66
C LEU A 197 12.90 22.81 -5.96
N ARG A 198 13.64 23.40 -6.90
CA ARG A 198 13.08 23.84 -8.20
C ARG A 198 12.42 22.69 -8.98
N HIS A 199 13.02 21.51 -8.94
CA HIS A 199 12.46 20.35 -9.60
C HIS A 199 11.20 19.80 -8.89
N TYR A 200 11.12 19.83 -7.57
CA TYR A 200 9.88 19.51 -6.84
C TYR A 200 8.77 20.50 -7.16
N GLU A 201 9.06 21.82 -7.15
CA GLU A 201 8.11 22.87 -7.52
C GLU A 201 7.61 22.67 -8.95
N ARG A 202 8.50 22.34 -9.88
CA ARG A 202 8.12 22.08 -11.28
C ARG A 202 7.24 20.83 -11.41
N ALA A 203 7.52 19.77 -10.68
CA ALA A 203 6.70 18.55 -10.69
C ALA A 203 5.27 18.85 -10.19
N ALA A 204 5.13 19.57 -9.09
CA ALA A 204 3.83 19.95 -8.54
C ALA A 204 3.06 20.91 -9.46
N ALA A 205 3.76 21.84 -10.14
CA ALA A 205 3.13 22.74 -11.11
C ALA A 205 2.65 22.02 -12.38
N LEU A 206 3.40 21.03 -12.87
CA LEU A 206 3.04 20.25 -14.05
C LEU A 206 1.91 19.26 -13.79
N ALA A 207 1.81 18.75 -12.57
CA ALA A 207 0.78 17.79 -12.15
C ALA A 207 0.23 18.17 -10.76
N PRO A 208 -0.74 19.09 -10.68
CA PRO A 208 -1.31 19.56 -9.40
C PRO A 208 -1.95 18.46 -8.53
N ALA A 209 -2.31 17.32 -9.13
CA ALA A 209 -2.84 16.16 -8.43
C ALA A 209 -1.74 15.17 -7.96
N PHE A 210 -0.47 15.45 -8.20
CA PHE A 210 0.63 14.57 -7.84
C PHE A 210 1.00 14.70 -6.35
N GLY A 211 0.29 14.00 -5.48
CA GLY A 211 0.42 14.09 -4.03
C GLY A 211 1.86 13.90 -3.52
N ALA A 212 2.62 12.95 -4.07
CA ALA A 212 4.00 12.72 -3.66
C ALA A 212 4.92 13.94 -3.87
N ALA A 213 4.68 14.73 -4.93
CA ALA A 213 5.44 15.97 -5.16
C ALA A 213 5.11 17.04 -4.11
N HIS A 214 3.85 17.18 -3.74
CA HIS A 214 3.42 18.10 -2.68
C HIS A 214 3.96 17.69 -1.31
N TYR A 215 3.96 16.40 -0.98
CA TYR A 215 4.55 15.91 0.25
C TYR A 215 6.06 16.18 0.32
N ALA A 216 6.78 15.92 -0.77
CA ALA A 216 8.22 16.22 -0.84
C ALA A 216 8.52 17.71 -0.71
N LEU A 217 7.68 18.59 -1.30
CA LEU A 217 7.77 20.04 -1.12
C LEU A 217 7.53 20.46 0.33
N ALA A 218 6.53 19.91 0.99
CA ALA A 218 6.26 20.18 2.39
C ALA A 218 7.47 19.88 3.27
N LEU A 219 8.11 18.71 3.06
CA LEU A 219 9.33 18.33 3.76
C LEU A 219 10.51 19.25 3.41
N ALA A 220 10.67 19.62 2.14
CA ALA A 220 11.74 20.51 1.69
C ALA A 220 11.60 21.90 2.31
N TYR A 221 10.43 22.51 2.25
CA TYR A 221 10.17 23.83 2.85
C TYR A 221 10.30 23.83 4.38
N ARG A 222 9.87 22.75 5.05
CA ARG A 222 10.07 22.59 6.49
C ARG A 222 11.57 22.61 6.87
N ARG A 223 12.41 21.92 6.11
CA ARG A 223 13.87 21.95 6.31
C ARG A 223 14.49 23.31 6.06
N LEU A 224 13.93 24.10 5.15
CA LEU A 224 14.35 25.46 4.85
C LEU A 224 13.80 26.50 5.85
N GLY A 225 12.95 26.09 6.81
CA GLY A 225 12.32 26.98 7.77
C GLY A 225 11.14 27.78 7.20
N ASP A 226 10.73 27.53 5.96
CA ASP A 226 9.58 28.20 5.33
C ASP A 226 8.29 27.49 5.71
N ARG A 227 7.80 27.85 6.88
CA ARG A 227 6.61 27.23 7.48
C ARG A 227 5.36 27.45 6.63
N SER A 228 5.18 28.63 6.06
CA SER A 228 3.99 28.97 5.26
C SER A 228 3.88 28.10 4.01
N ARG A 229 4.98 27.97 3.24
CA ARG A 229 4.99 27.12 2.05
C ARG A 229 4.94 25.62 2.39
N ALA A 230 5.49 25.22 3.52
CA ALA A 230 5.38 23.83 4.00
C ALA A 230 3.93 23.45 4.31
N GLU A 231 3.20 24.31 5.04
CA GLU A 231 1.79 24.12 5.39
C GLU A 231 0.90 24.10 4.13
N ALA A 232 1.10 25.03 3.21
CA ALA A 232 0.37 25.05 1.93
C ALA A 232 0.60 23.78 1.09
N SER A 233 1.85 23.29 1.03
CA SER A 233 2.17 22.05 0.30
C SER A 233 1.56 20.81 0.97
N LEU A 234 1.53 20.77 2.30
CA LEU A 234 0.91 19.68 3.05
C LEU A 234 -0.61 19.66 2.86
N ALA A 235 -1.27 20.82 2.84
CA ALA A 235 -2.70 20.92 2.53
C ALA A 235 -3.01 20.33 1.14
N ARG A 236 -2.20 20.66 0.13
CA ARG A 236 -2.33 20.09 -1.21
C ARG A 236 -2.10 18.57 -1.23
N TYR A 237 -1.14 18.07 -0.47
CA TYR A 237 -0.95 16.63 -0.32
C TYR A 237 -2.20 15.95 0.25
N HIS A 238 -2.85 16.51 1.26
CA HIS A 238 -4.08 15.94 1.83
C HIS A 238 -5.23 15.89 0.81
N GLU A 239 -5.36 16.92 -0.03
CA GLU A 239 -6.36 16.96 -1.12
C GLU A 239 -6.08 15.91 -2.21
N THR A 240 -4.81 15.60 -2.45
CA THR A 240 -4.38 14.72 -3.55
C THR A 240 -3.91 13.33 -3.09
N ARG A 241 -4.08 13.03 -1.82
CA ARG A 241 -3.69 11.74 -1.22
C ARG A 241 -4.38 10.59 -1.94
N GLY A 242 -3.57 9.59 -2.33
CA GLY A 242 -4.05 8.41 -3.05
C GLY A 242 -4.17 8.56 -4.56
N GLN A 243 -3.92 9.75 -5.10
CA GLN A 243 -3.81 9.90 -6.56
C GLN A 243 -2.52 9.26 -7.07
N PRO A 244 -2.58 8.45 -8.14
CA PRO A 244 -1.38 7.82 -8.70
C PRO A 244 -0.44 8.86 -9.31
N ALA A 245 0.85 8.50 -9.42
CA ALA A 245 1.80 9.29 -10.18
C ALA A 245 1.33 9.41 -11.65
N PRO A 246 1.50 10.59 -12.29
CA PRO A 246 1.03 10.82 -13.67
C PRO A 246 1.98 10.16 -14.69
N LEU A 247 2.10 8.85 -14.66
CA LEU A 247 2.86 8.04 -15.58
C LEU A 247 1.91 7.26 -16.49
N ASP A 248 1.93 7.58 -17.78
CA ASP A 248 1.25 6.78 -18.80
C ASP A 248 2.14 5.57 -19.13
N ASP A 249 1.71 4.40 -18.70
CA ASP A 249 2.41 3.12 -18.85
C ASP A 249 1.42 2.06 -19.37
N PRO A 250 1.23 1.98 -20.69
CA PRO A 250 0.25 1.09 -21.30
C PRO A 250 0.53 -0.40 -21.04
N LEU A 251 1.80 -0.79 -20.85
CA LEU A 251 2.16 -2.17 -20.55
C LEU A 251 1.69 -2.56 -19.14
N VAL A 252 1.95 -1.73 -18.13
CA VAL A 252 1.46 -1.98 -16.77
C VAL A 252 -0.07 -1.85 -16.71
N ALA A 253 -0.67 -0.94 -17.45
CA ALA A 253 -2.13 -0.86 -17.58
C ALA A 253 -2.72 -2.16 -18.13
N ARG A 254 -2.07 -2.82 -19.11
CA ARG A 254 -2.48 -4.15 -19.61
C ARG A 254 -2.52 -5.20 -18.49
N VAL A 255 -1.52 -5.23 -17.61
CA VAL A 255 -1.52 -6.15 -16.45
C VAL A 255 -2.75 -5.91 -15.57
N ALA A 256 -3.05 -4.63 -15.29
CA ALA A 256 -4.20 -4.26 -14.46
C ALA A 256 -5.54 -4.73 -15.07
N THR A 257 -5.69 -4.74 -16.42
CA THR A 257 -6.91 -5.22 -17.07
C THR A 257 -7.14 -6.72 -16.94
N LEU A 258 -6.10 -7.50 -16.64
CA LEU A 258 -6.20 -8.95 -16.43
C LEU A 258 -6.73 -9.28 -15.03
N ARG A 259 -6.65 -8.33 -14.11
CA ARG A 259 -7.17 -8.45 -12.76
C ARG A 259 -8.69 -8.28 -12.80
N SER A 260 -9.41 -9.39 -12.86
CA SER A 260 -10.87 -9.44 -12.89
C SER A 260 -11.40 -10.30 -11.75
N GLY A 261 -12.61 -10.01 -11.29
CA GLY A 261 -13.28 -10.82 -10.28
C GLY A 261 -13.19 -10.25 -8.86
N PRO A 262 -13.37 -11.10 -7.83
CA PRO A 262 -13.60 -10.67 -6.45
C PRO A 262 -12.44 -9.88 -5.85
N TYR A 263 -11.21 -10.10 -6.29
CA TYR A 263 -10.05 -9.34 -5.79
C TYR A 263 -10.01 -7.90 -6.29
N GLU A 264 -10.48 -7.64 -7.52
CA GLU A 264 -10.64 -6.27 -8.02
C GLU A 264 -11.75 -5.53 -7.27
N ASP A 265 -12.91 -6.19 -7.10
CA ASP A 265 -14.01 -5.65 -6.30
C ASP A 265 -13.59 -5.41 -4.83
N LEU A 266 -12.77 -6.29 -4.24
CA LEU A 266 -12.21 -6.11 -2.92
C LEU A 266 -11.28 -4.86 -2.87
N ALA A 267 -10.36 -4.75 -3.81
CA ALA A 267 -9.43 -3.61 -3.89
C ALA A 267 -10.20 -2.29 -4.10
N ARG A 268 -11.18 -2.28 -5.01
CA ARG A 268 -12.07 -1.15 -5.27
C ARG A 268 -12.86 -0.77 -4.02
N GLY A 269 -13.41 -1.76 -3.32
CA GLY A 269 -14.19 -1.51 -2.10
C GLY A 269 -13.34 -0.91 -0.98
N ARG A 270 -12.09 -1.37 -0.80
CA ARG A 270 -11.15 -0.77 0.15
C ARG A 270 -10.83 0.69 -0.21
N TRP A 271 -10.50 0.95 -1.47
CA TRP A 271 -10.23 2.30 -1.94
C TRP A 271 -11.42 3.25 -1.73
N LEU A 272 -12.64 2.81 -2.08
CA LEU A 272 -13.87 3.59 -1.88
C LEU A 272 -14.12 3.91 -0.40
N ARG A 273 -13.89 2.94 0.49
CA ARG A 273 -13.99 3.15 1.93
C ARG A 273 -13.01 4.21 2.42
N ASP A 274 -11.77 4.15 1.96
CA ASP A 274 -10.72 5.11 2.35
C ASP A 274 -10.99 6.53 1.80
N GLN A 275 -11.82 6.65 0.74
CA GLN A 275 -12.36 7.92 0.24
C GLN A 275 -13.65 8.38 0.95
N GLY A 276 -14.12 7.66 1.98
CA GLY A 276 -15.39 7.97 2.66
C GLY A 276 -16.66 7.62 1.84
N ARG A 277 -16.51 6.97 0.68
CA ARG A 277 -17.63 6.56 -0.21
C ARG A 277 -18.20 5.22 0.25
N HIS A 278 -18.68 5.19 1.49
CA HIS A 278 -19.02 3.94 2.19
C HIS A 278 -20.11 3.11 1.50
N ARG A 279 -21.15 3.74 0.90
CA ARG A 279 -22.21 3.01 0.18
C ARG A 279 -21.67 2.26 -1.04
N GLU A 280 -20.84 2.92 -1.83
CA GLU A 280 -20.21 2.31 -3.01
C GLU A 280 -19.17 1.24 -2.59
N ALA A 281 -18.49 1.43 -1.47
CA ALA A 281 -17.60 0.42 -0.89
C ALA A 281 -18.38 -0.86 -0.55
N VAL A 282 -19.56 -0.73 0.09
CA VAL A 282 -20.44 -1.88 0.37
C VAL A 282 -20.81 -2.63 -0.90
N GLU A 283 -21.20 -1.93 -1.97
CA GLU A 283 -21.56 -2.57 -3.25
C GLU A 283 -20.41 -3.38 -3.85
N ALA A 284 -19.20 -2.81 -3.88
CA ALA A 284 -18.02 -3.47 -4.41
C ALA A 284 -17.64 -4.69 -3.54
N LEU A 285 -17.55 -4.51 -2.22
CA LEU A 285 -17.20 -5.59 -1.29
C LEU A 285 -18.25 -6.71 -1.28
N ALA A 286 -19.54 -6.38 -1.39
CA ALA A 286 -20.62 -7.37 -1.48
C ALA A 286 -20.56 -8.15 -2.80
N ARG A 287 -20.16 -7.53 -3.92
CA ARG A 287 -19.87 -8.28 -5.17
C ARG A 287 -18.70 -9.23 -4.97
N ALA A 288 -17.60 -8.76 -4.35
CA ALA A 288 -16.45 -9.61 -4.03
C ALA A 288 -16.85 -10.84 -3.22
N ALA A 289 -17.62 -10.65 -2.14
CA ALA A 289 -18.08 -11.73 -1.27
C ALA A 289 -19.08 -12.68 -1.97
N ARG A 290 -19.93 -12.18 -2.86
CA ARG A 290 -20.86 -13.03 -3.64
C ARG A 290 -20.13 -13.85 -4.69
N THR A 291 -19.14 -13.26 -5.38
CA THR A 291 -18.35 -13.95 -6.40
C THR A 291 -17.39 -14.97 -5.79
N SER A 292 -16.83 -14.67 -4.62
CA SER A 292 -15.98 -15.58 -3.86
C SER A 292 -16.41 -15.60 -2.37
N PRO A 293 -17.35 -16.48 -2.00
CA PRO A 293 -17.84 -16.58 -0.62
C PRO A 293 -16.76 -16.95 0.40
N THR A 294 -15.66 -17.56 -0.05
CA THR A 294 -14.51 -17.93 0.78
C THR A 294 -13.46 -16.85 0.89
N LEU A 295 -13.65 -15.68 0.23
CA LEU A 295 -12.73 -14.56 0.32
C LEU A 295 -12.92 -13.83 1.66
N VAL A 296 -12.24 -14.32 2.69
CA VAL A 296 -12.30 -13.83 4.07
C VAL A 296 -12.18 -12.31 4.15
N GLN A 297 -11.25 -11.72 3.40
CA GLN A 297 -10.99 -10.29 3.42
C GLN A 297 -12.17 -9.44 2.91
N ALA A 298 -13.01 -9.98 2.02
CA ALA A 298 -14.23 -9.29 1.58
C ALA A 298 -15.23 -9.18 2.74
N HIS A 299 -15.44 -10.27 3.49
CA HIS A 299 -16.32 -10.27 4.66
C HIS A 299 -15.79 -9.37 5.78
N VAL A 300 -14.48 -9.42 6.07
CA VAL A 300 -13.86 -8.54 7.09
C VAL A 300 -14.04 -7.05 6.75
N ASN A 301 -13.83 -6.68 5.48
CA ASN A 301 -14.00 -5.29 5.04
C ASN A 301 -15.48 -4.88 5.02
N LEU A 302 -16.40 -5.81 4.75
CA LEU A 302 -17.85 -5.55 4.81
C LEU A 302 -18.32 -5.21 6.22
N ILE A 303 -17.74 -5.77 7.29
CA ILE A 303 -18.10 -5.40 8.68
C ILE A 303 -17.94 -3.89 8.87
N ALA A 304 -16.77 -3.36 8.54
CA ALA A 304 -16.49 -1.93 8.68
C ALA A 304 -17.32 -1.06 7.73
N ALA A 305 -17.51 -1.51 6.47
CA ALA A 305 -18.27 -0.76 5.49
C ALA A 305 -19.77 -0.68 5.84
N TYR A 306 -20.38 -1.78 6.28
CA TYR A 306 -21.77 -1.79 6.77
C TYR A 306 -21.93 -0.97 8.05
N ALA A 307 -21.00 -1.07 9.01
CA ALA A 307 -21.00 -0.24 10.21
C ALA A 307 -20.99 1.26 9.88
N ALA A 308 -20.19 1.67 8.88
CA ALA A 308 -20.08 3.06 8.47
C ALA A 308 -21.36 3.62 7.82
N VAL A 309 -22.22 2.77 7.23
CA VAL A 309 -23.53 3.18 6.66
C VAL A 309 -24.69 2.91 7.62
N GLY A 310 -24.42 2.42 8.84
CA GLY A 310 -25.44 2.14 9.86
C GLY A 310 -26.21 0.83 9.66
N ALA A 311 -25.75 -0.05 8.76
CA ALA A 311 -26.34 -1.35 8.45
C ALA A 311 -25.81 -2.44 9.42
N ALA A 312 -26.29 -2.39 10.65
CA ALA A 312 -25.74 -3.17 11.77
C ALA A 312 -25.96 -4.68 11.61
N ASP A 313 -27.14 -5.09 11.15
CA ASP A 313 -27.50 -6.52 10.99
C ASP A 313 -26.64 -7.16 9.88
N GLU A 314 -26.39 -6.44 8.80
CA GLU A 314 -25.53 -6.85 7.69
C GLU A 314 -24.05 -6.90 8.12
N ALA A 315 -23.61 -5.98 8.97
CA ALA A 315 -22.26 -6.00 9.55
C ALA A 315 -22.07 -7.27 10.42
N GLU A 316 -23.07 -7.62 11.24
CA GLU A 316 -23.04 -8.85 12.03
C GLU A 316 -23.08 -10.12 11.17
N ALA A 317 -23.84 -10.12 10.08
CA ALA A 317 -23.87 -11.23 9.14
C ALA A 317 -22.49 -11.41 8.46
N ALA A 318 -21.85 -10.30 8.08
CA ALA A 318 -20.50 -10.31 7.51
C ALA A 318 -19.46 -10.81 8.53
N TYR A 319 -19.58 -10.41 9.81
CA TYR A 319 -18.73 -10.92 10.89
C TYR A 319 -18.88 -12.43 11.06
N ARG A 320 -20.12 -12.96 11.11
CA ARG A 320 -20.37 -14.40 11.20
C ARG A 320 -19.79 -15.15 10.01
N ALA A 321 -19.91 -14.61 8.81
CA ALA A 321 -19.33 -15.22 7.61
C ALA A 321 -17.79 -15.24 7.67
N ALA A 322 -17.15 -14.13 8.09
CA ALA A 322 -15.70 -14.07 8.24
C ALA A 322 -15.19 -15.10 9.27
N THR A 323 -15.81 -15.13 10.46
CA THR A 323 -15.39 -16.01 11.57
C THR A 323 -15.75 -17.47 11.36
N ALA A 324 -16.73 -17.80 10.53
CA ALA A 324 -16.99 -19.16 10.09
C ALA A 324 -15.88 -19.71 9.19
N LEU A 325 -15.23 -18.84 8.39
CA LEU A 325 -14.09 -19.20 7.54
C LEU A 325 -12.78 -19.27 8.32
N ASN A 326 -12.59 -18.31 9.21
CA ASN A 326 -11.45 -18.27 10.12
C ASN A 326 -11.87 -17.61 11.44
N PRO A 327 -11.92 -18.35 12.56
CA PRO A 327 -12.34 -17.81 13.86
C PRO A 327 -11.34 -16.84 14.49
N ASP A 328 -10.05 -16.91 14.13
CA ASP A 328 -8.96 -16.12 14.73
C ASP A 328 -8.54 -14.93 13.84
N LEU A 329 -9.51 -14.05 13.54
CA LEU A 329 -9.31 -12.86 12.70
C LEU A 329 -9.31 -11.60 13.56
N PRO A 330 -8.14 -11.02 13.90
CA PRO A 330 -8.05 -9.83 14.76
C PRO A 330 -8.85 -8.65 14.20
N GLU A 331 -8.79 -8.41 12.90
CA GLU A 331 -9.50 -7.32 12.23
C GLU A 331 -11.04 -7.51 12.24
N ALA A 332 -11.53 -8.75 12.17
CA ALA A 332 -12.96 -9.02 12.27
C ALA A 332 -13.47 -8.72 13.68
N HIS A 333 -12.76 -9.19 14.70
CA HIS A 333 -13.08 -8.91 16.10
C HIS A 333 -12.96 -7.42 16.42
N TYR A 334 -11.93 -6.76 15.91
CA TYR A 334 -11.76 -5.30 16.05
C TYR A 334 -12.94 -4.53 15.44
N ASN A 335 -13.33 -4.85 14.20
CA ASN A 335 -14.43 -4.20 13.51
C ASN A 335 -15.77 -4.45 14.21
N LEU A 336 -15.99 -5.64 14.78
CA LEU A 336 -17.15 -5.91 15.63
C LEU A 336 -17.13 -5.02 16.88
N GLY A 337 -15.99 -4.88 17.54
CA GLY A 337 -15.83 -4.01 18.71
C GLY A 337 -16.21 -2.56 18.40
N VAL A 338 -15.73 -2.03 17.26
CA VAL A 338 -16.09 -0.68 16.78
C VAL A 338 -17.60 -0.57 16.51
N LEU A 339 -18.23 -1.57 15.88
CA LEU A 339 -19.67 -1.62 15.68
C LEU A 339 -20.42 -1.59 17.01
N ARG A 340 -20.01 -2.39 17.99
CA ARG A 340 -20.65 -2.42 19.33
C ARG A 340 -20.53 -1.09 20.07
N LEU A 341 -19.39 -0.40 19.94
CA LEU A 341 -19.22 0.95 20.48
C LEU A 341 -20.19 1.96 19.85
N SER A 342 -20.37 1.92 18.54
CA SER A 342 -21.31 2.80 17.85
C SER A 342 -22.77 2.58 18.29
N GLN A 343 -23.08 1.38 18.79
CA GLN A 343 -24.36 0.99 19.35
C GLN A 343 -24.47 1.25 20.88
N SER A 344 -23.44 1.82 21.51
CA SER A 344 -23.33 1.97 22.98
C SER A 344 -23.37 0.65 23.75
N ARG A 345 -22.99 -0.46 23.12
CA ARG A 345 -22.93 -1.82 23.71
C ARG A 345 -21.52 -2.10 24.23
N GLU A 346 -21.11 -1.36 25.27
CA GLU A 346 -19.72 -1.33 25.73
C GLU A 346 -19.18 -2.69 26.19
N ASP A 347 -19.95 -3.51 26.90
CA ASP A 347 -19.49 -4.84 27.38
C ASP A 347 -19.14 -5.76 26.21
N GLU A 348 -19.97 -5.72 25.17
CA GLU A 348 -19.72 -6.50 23.97
C GLU A 348 -18.55 -5.95 23.15
N ALA A 349 -18.36 -4.63 23.17
CA ALA A 349 -17.19 -4.00 22.53
C ALA A 349 -15.89 -4.43 23.23
N ILE A 350 -15.87 -4.42 24.58
CA ILE A 350 -14.73 -4.92 25.36
C ILE A 350 -14.41 -6.36 24.97
N ALA A 351 -15.40 -7.26 25.03
CA ALA A 351 -15.20 -8.67 24.69
C ALA A 351 -14.69 -8.88 23.25
N ALA A 352 -15.15 -8.04 22.31
CA ALA A 352 -14.68 -8.11 20.92
C ALA A 352 -13.21 -7.61 20.77
N PHE A 353 -12.86 -6.50 21.44
CA PHE A 353 -11.47 -6.00 21.43
C PHE A 353 -10.51 -6.96 22.15
N GLU A 354 -10.94 -7.58 23.25
CA GLU A 354 -10.14 -8.61 23.95
C GLU A 354 -9.86 -9.80 23.02
N ARG A 355 -10.84 -10.24 22.24
CA ARG A 355 -10.63 -11.29 21.21
C ARG A 355 -9.65 -10.81 20.13
N ALA A 356 -9.76 -9.57 19.68
CA ALA A 356 -8.82 -9.02 18.69
C ALA A 356 -7.38 -9.03 19.23
N VAL A 357 -7.17 -8.63 20.48
CA VAL A 357 -5.86 -8.65 21.16
C VAL A 357 -5.38 -10.09 21.40
N ALA A 358 -6.26 -11.01 21.76
CA ALA A 358 -5.92 -12.42 21.94
C ALA A 358 -5.45 -13.07 20.63
N SER A 359 -6.09 -12.72 19.49
CA SER A 359 -5.69 -13.18 18.16
C SER A 359 -4.44 -12.48 17.63
N ASN A 360 -4.20 -11.23 18.01
CA ASN A 360 -3.00 -10.46 17.66
C ASN A 360 -2.63 -9.50 18.79
N ALA A 361 -1.68 -9.90 19.62
CA ALA A 361 -1.18 -9.11 20.75
C ALA A 361 -0.51 -7.78 20.37
N SER A 362 -0.22 -7.54 19.09
CA SER A 362 0.33 -6.29 18.56
C SER A 362 -0.71 -5.46 17.80
N HIS A 363 -2.01 -5.71 18.01
CA HIS A 363 -3.06 -4.95 17.33
C HIS A 363 -3.28 -3.59 18.01
N ALA A 364 -2.52 -2.56 17.60
CA ALA A 364 -2.51 -1.24 18.22
C ALA A 364 -3.90 -0.60 18.33
N GLY A 365 -4.73 -0.69 17.27
CA GLY A 365 -6.09 -0.14 17.27
C GLY A 365 -7.00 -0.80 18.30
N ALA A 366 -6.90 -2.14 18.48
CA ALA A 366 -7.71 -2.86 19.46
C ALA A 366 -7.28 -2.48 20.89
N HIS A 367 -5.99 -2.42 21.16
CA HIS A 367 -5.48 -1.94 22.44
C HIS A 367 -5.93 -0.50 22.74
N ASN A 368 -5.81 0.42 21.78
CA ASN A 368 -6.28 1.80 21.98
C ASN A 368 -7.78 1.87 22.31
N ASN A 369 -8.62 1.15 21.55
CA ASN A 369 -10.06 1.21 21.77
C ASN A 369 -10.49 0.51 23.05
N LEU A 370 -9.85 -0.61 23.42
CA LEU A 370 -10.07 -1.26 24.69
C LEU A 370 -9.69 -0.34 25.87
N GLY A 371 -8.51 0.29 25.79
CA GLY A 371 -8.07 1.29 26.77
C GLY A 371 -9.04 2.46 26.89
N PHE A 372 -9.59 2.94 25.76
CA PHE A 372 -10.57 4.02 25.74
C PHE A 372 -11.86 3.66 26.52
N VAL A 373 -12.44 2.47 26.27
CA VAL A 373 -13.66 2.02 26.98
C VAL A 373 -13.38 1.79 28.45
N LEU A 374 -12.23 1.18 28.80
CA LEU A 374 -11.82 0.96 30.18
C LEU A 374 -11.65 2.28 30.94
N ALA A 375 -11.07 3.30 30.30
CA ALA A 375 -10.92 4.63 30.89
C ALA A 375 -12.29 5.29 31.17
N GLN A 376 -13.26 5.15 30.25
CA GLN A 376 -14.63 5.66 30.48
C GLN A 376 -15.32 4.97 31.67
N ARG A 377 -14.99 3.71 31.95
CA ARG A 377 -15.49 2.94 33.10
C ARG A 377 -14.70 3.18 34.38
N GLY A 378 -13.77 4.11 34.39
CA GLY A 378 -12.96 4.42 35.57
C GLY A 378 -11.84 3.40 35.86
N ARG A 379 -11.60 2.42 34.97
CA ARG A 379 -10.51 1.42 35.09
C ARG A 379 -9.20 2.00 34.56
N ALA A 380 -8.75 3.09 35.18
CA ALA A 380 -7.66 3.93 34.68
C ALA A 380 -6.33 3.18 34.52
N GLY A 381 -5.94 2.32 35.49
CA GLY A 381 -4.71 1.54 35.41
C GLY A 381 -4.68 0.60 34.21
N GLU A 382 -5.73 -0.17 34.01
CA GLU A 382 -5.84 -1.08 32.88
C GLU A 382 -5.88 -0.33 31.54
N ALA A 383 -6.57 0.81 31.51
CA ALA A 383 -6.58 1.67 30.33
C ALA A 383 -5.18 2.16 29.96
N ALA A 384 -4.37 2.59 30.96
CA ALA A 384 -2.99 3.01 30.74
C ALA A 384 -2.13 1.88 30.15
N ASP A 385 -2.28 0.66 30.67
CA ASP A 385 -1.53 -0.50 30.19
C ASP A 385 -1.87 -0.81 28.72
N HIS A 386 -3.14 -0.72 28.34
CA HIS A 386 -3.57 -0.91 26.96
C HIS A 386 -3.11 0.22 26.05
N PHE A 387 -3.10 1.49 26.47
CA PHE A 387 -2.54 2.57 25.66
C PHE A 387 -1.03 2.40 25.47
N ARG A 388 -0.29 1.98 26.49
CA ARG A 388 1.15 1.66 26.36
C ARG A 388 1.39 0.48 25.42
N ALA A 389 0.57 -0.57 25.48
CA ALA A 389 0.62 -1.67 24.53
C ALA A 389 0.35 -1.23 23.09
N ALA A 390 -0.62 -0.34 22.87
CA ALA A 390 -0.88 0.26 21.56
C ALA A 390 0.34 1.02 21.03
N LEU A 391 1.02 1.80 21.89
CA LEU A 391 2.23 2.55 21.53
C LEU A 391 3.45 1.66 21.35
N ALA A 392 3.55 0.55 22.08
CA ALA A 392 4.59 -0.45 21.86
C ALA A 392 4.45 -1.12 20.49
N ALA A 393 3.22 -1.40 20.06
CA ALA A 393 2.91 -1.98 18.75
C ALA A 393 3.04 -0.95 17.60
N ASN A 394 2.64 0.30 17.84
CA ASN A 394 2.74 1.40 16.90
C ASN A 394 3.12 2.70 17.62
N PRO A 395 4.41 3.04 17.68
CA PRO A 395 4.90 4.25 18.34
C PRO A 395 4.35 5.57 17.79
N ALA A 396 3.78 5.57 16.58
CA ALA A 396 3.16 6.74 15.97
C ALA A 396 1.62 6.76 16.10
N HIS A 397 1.04 5.94 16.97
CA HIS A 397 -0.41 5.86 17.13
C HIS A 397 -0.96 7.08 17.89
N ARG A 398 -1.35 8.11 17.16
CA ARG A 398 -1.75 9.44 17.67
C ARG A 398 -2.88 9.39 18.71
N ASP A 399 -3.94 8.62 18.42
CA ASP A 399 -5.07 8.52 19.37
C ASP A 399 -4.64 7.83 20.68
N ALA A 400 -3.68 6.89 20.65
CA ALA A 400 -3.14 6.27 21.86
C ALA A 400 -2.28 7.24 22.67
N HIS A 401 -1.42 8.05 22.02
CA HIS A 401 -0.71 9.13 22.67
C HIS A 401 -1.68 10.11 23.34
N PHE A 402 -2.70 10.55 22.61
CA PHE A 402 -3.69 11.50 23.13
C PHE A 402 -4.47 10.92 24.31
N ASN A 403 -4.93 9.69 24.23
CA ASN A 403 -5.72 9.05 25.29
C ASN A 403 -4.88 8.79 26.55
N LEU A 404 -3.63 8.33 26.39
CA LEU A 404 -2.70 8.16 27.50
C LEU A 404 -2.38 9.52 28.16
N ALA A 405 -2.12 10.55 27.36
CA ALA A 405 -1.86 11.89 27.87
C ALA A 405 -3.01 12.45 28.69
N ARG A 406 -4.27 12.25 28.25
CA ARG A 406 -5.46 12.65 29.01
C ARG A 406 -5.56 11.95 30.36
N LEU A 407 -5.25 10.67 30.40
CA LEU A 407 -5.25 9.88 31.62
C LEU A 407 -4.18 10.38 32.61
N LEU A 408 -2.94 10.52 32.12
CA LEU A 408 -1.82 11.05 32.89
C LEU A 408 -2.07 12.46 33.42
N LEU A 409 -2.73 13.31 32.65
CA LEU A 409 -3.12 14.67 33.07
C LEU A 409 -4.14 14.62 34.22
N ALA A 410 -5.09 13.67 34.19
CA ALA A 410 -6.06 13.45 35.27
C ALA A 410 -5.35 12.96 36.56
N GLU A 411 -4.32 12.14 36.43
CA GLU A 411 -3.46 11.65 37.52
C GLU A 411 -2.42 12.66 38.00
N ARG A 412 -2.41 13.88 37.43
CA ARG A 412 -1.46 14.97 37.72
C ARG A 412 0.00 14.65 37.31
N ASN A 413 0.23 13.66 36.46
CA ASN A 413 1.53 13.40 35.84
C ASN A 413 1.70 14.32 34.61
N ASN A 414 1.83 15.62 34.86
CA ASN A 414 1.82 16.61 33.81
C ASN A 414 3.04 16.52 32.88
N GLY A 415 4.20 16.04 33.37
CA GLY A 415 5.44 15.96 32.57
C GLY A 415 5.33 14.94 31.44
N GLU A 416 4.86 13.73 31.75
CA GLU A 416 4.67 12.68 30.77
C GLU A 416 3.48 12.99 29.84
N ALA A 417 2.40 13.57 30.39
CA ALA A 417 1.26 14.01 29.58
C ALA A 417 1.65 15.01 28.50
N LEU A 418 2.52 15.98 28.82
CA LEU A 418 3.02 16.97 27.84
C LEU A 418 3.74 16.31 26.65
N ALA A 419 4.61 15.33 26.92
CA ALA A 419 5.33 14.61 25.88
C ALA A 419 4.36 13.89 24.92
N HIS A 420 3.41 13.14 25.48
CA HIS A 420 2.43 12.42 24.68
C HIS A 420 1.46 13.34 23.91
N PHE A 421 1.03 14.47 24.48
CA PHE A 421 0.23 15.45 23.71
C PHE A 421 1.03 16.09 22.56
N ALA A 422 2.33 16.32 22.75
CA ALA A 422 3.19 16.87 21.69
C ALA A 422 3.30 15.89 20.52
N GLU A 423 3.54 14.60 20.79
CA GLU A 423 3.55 13.53 19.78
C GLU A 423 2.20 13.44 19.04
N ALA A 424 1.07 13.48 19.77
CA ALA A 424 -0.25 13.46 19.15
C ALA A 424 -0.50 14.65 18.21
N ALA A 425 0.07 15.82 18.51
CA ALA A 425 -0.09 17.04 17.74
C ALA A 425 0.92 17.21 16.58
N GLU A 426 1.84 16.28 16.40
CA GLU A 426 2.93 16.40 15.39
C GLU A 426 2.41 16.38 13.95
N ILE A 427 1.42 15.55 13.66
CA ILE A 427 0.81 15.43 12.32
C ILE A 427 -0.36 16.41 12.23
N GLU A 428 -0.43 17.17 11.14
CA GLU A 428 -1.46 18.18 10.97
C GLU A 428 -2.69 17.64 10.22
N ASP A 429 -3.84 17.62 10.92
CA ASP A 429 -5.15 17.28 10.38
C ASP A 429 -6.27 17.99 11.17
N GLU A 430 -7.52 17.63 10.93
CA GLU A 430 -8.69 18.19 11.62
C GLU A 430 -8.69 17.94 13.14
N LYS A 431 -8.01 16.89 13.64
CA LYS A 431 -7.91 16.56 15.07
C LYS A 431 -6.81 17.37 15.77
N THR A 432 -5.87 17.93 15.03
CA THR A 432 -4.71 18.65 15.59
C THR A 432 -5.13 19.83 16.46
N SER A 433 -6.19 20.53 16.11
CA SER A 433 -6.77 21.62 16.92
C SER A 433 -7.14 21.13 18.33
N GLN A 434 -7.76 19.97 18.45
CA GLN A 434 -8.12 19.35 19.71
C GLN A 434 -6.88 18.93 20.50
N TYR A 435 -5.89 18.31 19.85
CA TYR A 435 -4.66 17.89 20.52
C TYR A 435 -3.86 19.06 21.06
N LEU A 436 -3.72 20.12 20.29
CA LEU A 436 -3.09 21.36 20.74
C LEU A 436 -3.84 22.06 21.88
N TYR A 437 -5.17 21.99 21.88
CA TYR A 437 -5.98 22.53 22.99
C TYR A 437 -5.70 21.79 24.31
N TYR A 438 -5.62 20.47 24.31
CA TYR A 438 -5.25 19.69 25.50
C TYR A 438 -3.78 19.87 25.90
N LEU A 439 -2.87 20.04 24.91
CA LEU A 439 -1.47 20.40 25.18
C LEU A 439 -1.39 21.76 25.89
N ALA A 440 -2.20 22.74 25.49
CA ALA A 440 -2.27 24.03 26.15
C ALA A 440 -2.76 23.90 27.61
N ASP A 441 -3.79 23.10 27.88
CA ASP A 441 -4.28 22.83 29.25
C ASP A 441 -3.18 22.16 30.10
N ALA A 442 -2.48 21.17 29.55
CA ALA A 442 -1.38 20.50 30.24
C ALA A 442 -0.23 21.48 30.56
N CYS A 443 0.12 22.39 29.65
CA CYS A 443 1.09 23.46 29.87
C CYS A 443 0.65 24.40 31.00
N ALA A 444 -0.63 24.82 31.00
CA ALA A 444 -1.19 25.70 32.04
C ALA A 444 -1.14 25.03 33.44
N ARG A 445 -1.51 23.77 33.54
CA ARG A 445 -1.43 22.98 34.79
C ARG A 445 0.00 22.76 35.27
N SER A 446 0.95 22.77 34.36
CA SER A 446 2.40 22.69 34.68
C SER A 446 3.03 24.05 34.99
N GLY A 447 2.27 25.15 35.01
CA GLY A 447 2.77 26.49 35.24
C GLY A 447 3.45 27.15 34.05
N ARG A 448 3.47 26.51 32.88
CA ARG A 448 4.09 26.99 31.63
C ARG A 448 3.13 27.90 30.86
N MET A 449 2.80 29.05 31.42
CA MET A 449 1.73 29.94 30.94
C MET A 449 1.97 30.47 29.52
N ALA A 450 3.21 30.84 29.17
CA ALA A 450 3.56 31.30 27.83
C ALA A 450 3.38 30.22 26.76
N ASP A 451 3.75 28.96 27.09
CA ASP A 451 3.55 27.83 26.20
C ASP A 451 2.05 27.47 26.06
N ALA A 452 1.30 27.56 27.17
CA ALA A 452 -0.14 27.36 27.17
C ALA A 452 -0.85 28.34 26.23
N GLU A 453 -0.53 29.65 26.32
CA GLU A 453 -1.11 30.65 25.41
C GLU A 453 -0.71 30.40 23.95
N ARG A 454 0.55 30.08 23.69
CA ARG A 454 1.04 29.79 22.34
C ARG A 454 0.30 28.59 21.70
N HIS A 455 0.15 27.48 22.45
CA HIS A 455 -0.56 26.30 21.95
C HIS A 455 -2.07 26.53 21.82
N ALA A 456 -2.69 27.27 22.73
CA ALA A 456 -4.09 27.65 22.63
C ALA A 456 -4.38 28.53 21.40
N LEU A 457 -3.52 29.48 21.08
CA LEU A 457 -3.63 30.31 19.88
C LEU A 457 -3.44 29.45 18.60
N ALA A 458 -2.50 28.51 18.61
CA ALA A 458 -2.30 27.57 17.50
C ALA A 458 -3.51 26.65 17.31
N ALA A 459 -4.09 26.13 18.40
CA ALA A 459 -5.32 25.35 18.38
C ALA A 459 -6.48 26.13 17.79
N ARG A 460 -6.65 27.40 18.24
CA ARG A 460 -7.70 28.31 17.76
C ARG A 460 -7.61 28.53 16.24
N THR A 461 -6.42 28.85 15.75
CA THR A 461 -6.19 29.07 14.31
C THR A 461 -6.64 27.88 13.47
N ARG A 462 -6.31 26.67 13.91
CA ARG A 462 -6.70 25.44 13.23
C ARG A 462 -8.18 25.14 13.36
N ALA A 463 -8.74 25.33 14.55
CA ALA A 463 -10.17 25.13 14.79
C ALA A 463 -11.02 26.06 13.90
N VAL A 464 -10.60 27.29 13.68
CA VAL A 464 -11.24 28.23 12.73
C VAL A 464 -11.11 27.71 11.30
N ALA A 465 -9.92 27.28 10.87
CA ALA A 465 -9.69 26.77 9.53
C ALA A 465 -10.55 25.53 9.20
N HIS A 466 -10.83 24.68 10.21
CA HIS A 466 -11.66 23.50 10.09
C HIS A 466 -13.14 23.69 10.48
N GLY A 467 -13.59 24.94 10.72
CA GLY A 467 -15.00 25.24 11.03
C GLY A 467 -15.50 24.71 12.37
N GLN A 468 -14.60 24.45 13.34
CA GLN A 468 -14.91 23.85 14.65
C GLN A 468 -15.38 24.91 15.66
N ALA A 469 -16.52 25.55 15.41
CA ALA A 469 -17.00 26.73 16.12
C ALA A 469 -17.09 26.52 17.66
N SER A 470 -17.57 25.37 18.13
CA SER A 470 -17.68 25.05 19.56
C SER A 470 -16.30 24.93 20.25
N LEU A 471 -15.30 24.43 19.55
CA LEU A 471 -13.92 24.36 20.05
C LEU A 471 -13.29 25.76 20.10
N VAL A 472 -13.54 26.59 19.09
CA VAL A 472 -13.08 27.99 19.06
C VAL A 472 -13.61 28.76 20.29
N GLU A 473 -14.91 28.66 20.58
CA GLU A 473 -15.52 29.31 21.73
C GLU A 473 -14.89 28.87 23.07
N ARG A 474 -14.66 27.57 23.25
CA ARG A 474 -13.97 27.04 24.44
C ARG A 474 -12.56 27.60 24.57
N ILE A 475 -11.79 27.58 23.48
CA ILE A 475 -10.42 28.09 23.47
C ILE A 475 -10.40 29.58 23.81
N ASP A 476 -11.31 30.38 23.25
CA ASP A 476 -11.40 31.83 23.51
C ASP A 476 -11.72 32.13 24.98
N ASN A 477 -12.57 31.33 25.60
CA ASN A 477 -12.88 31.44 27.02
C ASN A 477 -11.64 31.13 27.89
N ASP A 478 -10.89 30.07 27.55
CA ASP A 478 -9.72 29.70 28.33
C ASP A 478 -8.55 30.64 28.11
N LEU A 479 -8.37 31.20 26.90
CA LEU A 479 -7.38 32.26 26.64
C LEU A 479 -7.61 33.52 27.50
N ARG A 480 -8.89 33.92 27.69
CA ARG A 480 -9.22 35.05 28.60
C ARG A 480 -8.79 34.74 30.02
N ARG A 481 -9.13 33.60 30.56
CA ARG A 481 -8.74 33.14 31.90
C ARG A 481 -7.23 33.03 32.08
N LEU A 482 -6.51 32.54 31.06
CA LEU A 482 -5.05 32.47 31.09
C LEU A 482 -4.41 33.88 31.21
N ARG A 483 -4.90 34.89 30.46
CA ARG A 483 -4.41 36.26 30.47
C ARG A 483 -4.72 36.98 31.80
N GLU A 484 -5.90 36.76 32.35
CA GLU A 484 -6.26 37.30 33.68
C GLU A 484 -5.31 36.76 34.76
N ARG A 485 -4.99 35.48 34.75
CA ARG A 485 -4.02 34.87 35.69
C ARG A 485 -2.58 35.31 35.47
N SER A 486 -2.19 35.61 34.25
CA SER A 486 -0.85 36.14 33.92
C SER A 486 -0.73 37.61 34.34
N GLY A 487 -1.75 38.45 34.10
CA GLY A 487 -1.78 39.84 34.49
C GLY A 487 -1.90 40.08 36.01
N ALA A 488 -2.49 39.16 36.76
CA ALA A 488 -2.57 39.23 38.22
C ALA A 488 -1.27 38.83 38.94
N ARG A 489 -0.24 38.35 38.22
CA ARG A 489 1.08 37.98 38.75
C ARG A 489 2.19 38.97 38.42
N GLN A 490 1.89 40.05 37.65
CA GLN A 490 2.72 41.25 37.46
C GLN A 490 2.31 42.35 38.41
#